data_9ae78b87e13167b89f7c2d077d31ab44
#
_entry.id   9ae78b87e13167b89f7c2d077d31ab44
#
_cell.length_a   1.000
_cell.length_b   1.000
_cell.length_c   1.000
_cell.angle_alpha   90.00
_cell.angle_beta   90.00
_cell.angle_gamma   90.00
#
_symmetry.space_group_name_H-M   'P 1'
#
loop_
_entity.id
_entity.type
_entity.pdbx_description
1 polymer ?
#
loop_
_entity_poly.entity_id
_entity_poly.type
_entity_poly.pdbx_seq_one_letter_code
_entity_poly.pdbx_strand_id
1 'polypeptide(L)'
;MSKENTDKSFKFASSLIKVIAIVIALMVLVISRYAFIFFTAAMLPTVFAIFFDKNSHRCLSATICSFNLIGVMPYLIRMWESSSVDYVAKQILADVGTWMIIYGAAFIGQLLYASMPLLVVKLYSAKINIKIAKYEKKHKALYDQWRIDLK
;
A
#
# COMPACT_ATOMS: atom_id res chain seq x y z
N MET A 1 8.87 24.82 3.41
CA MET A 1 7.49 24.66 3.92
C MET A 1 6.69 23.50 3.32
N SER A 2 6.91 23.08 2.09
CA SER A 2 6.13 21.99 1.44
C SER A 2 6.41 20.57 1.97
N LYS A 3 7.66 20.20 2.23
CA LYS A 3 8.04 18.83 2.66
C LYS A 3 7.53 18.45 4.05
N GLU A 4 7.52 19.38 4.98
CA GLU A 4 7.09 19.13 6.37
C GLU A 4 5.57 18.85 6.46
N ASN A 5 4.76 19.51 5.65
CA ASN A 5 3.32 19.26 5.60
C ASN A 5 3.00 17.89 4.98
N THR A 6 3.77 17.45 3.98
CA THR A 6 3.59 16.12 3.35
C THR A 6 3.92 15.01 4.34
N ASP A 7 4.98 15.17 5.13
CA ASP A 7 5.40 14.20 6.17
C ASP A 7 4.36 14.07 7.28
N LYS A 8 3.80 15.18 7.73
CA LYS A 8 2.74 15.19 8.76
C LYS A 8 1.46 14.52 8.25
N SER A 9 1.05 14.82 7.02
CA SER A 9 -0.11 14.21 6.37
C SER A 9 0.05 12.69 6.22
N PHE A 10 1.24 12.23 5.84
CA PHE A 10 1.51 10.80 5.66
C PHE A 10 1.53 10.03 6.99
N LYS A 11 2.16 10.60 8.04
CA LYS A 11 2.14 10.02 9.39
C LYS A 11 0.72 9.96 9.94
N PHE A 12 -0.09 10.97 9.69
CA PHE A 12 -1.50 11.01 10.07
C PHE A 12 -2.31 9.91 9.37
N ALA A 13 -2.17 9.74 8.05
CA ALA A 13 -2.85 8.69 7.30
C ALA A 13 -2.47 7.28 7.78
N SER A 14 -1.17 7.03 8.01
CA SER A 14 -0.70 5.76 8.56
C SER A 14 -1.24 5.49 9.96
N SER A 15 -1.35 6.51 10.81
CA SER A 15 -1.92 6.39 12.15
C SER A 15 -3.42 6.12 12.09
N LEU A 16 -4.14 6.78 11.20
CA LEU A 16 -5.57 6.63 11.01
C LEU A 16 -5.94 5.22 10.57
N ILE A 17 -5.20 4.62 9.63
CA ILE A 17 -5.41 3.23 9.19
C ILE A 17 -5.24 2.25 10.37
N LYS A 18 -4.26 2.46 11.23
CA LYS A 18 -4.07 1.62 12.43
C LYS A 18 -5.21 1.74 13.42
N VAL A 19 -5.70 2.96 13.65
CA VAL A 19 -6.85 3.21 14.53
C VAL A 19 -8.09 2.52 13.97
N ILE A 20 -8.35 2.62 12.68
CA ILE A 20 -9.46 1.94 12.02
C ILE A 20 -9.35 0.42 12.20
N ALA A 21 -8.18 -0.16 11.97
CA ALA A 21 -7.96 -1.60 12.16
C ALA A 21 -8.21 -2.04 13.61
N ILE A 22 -7.78 -1.26 14.60
CA ILE A 22 -8.03 -1.55 16.03
C ILE A 22 -9.52 -1.46 16.35
N VAL A 23 -10.22 -0.45 15.85
CA VAL A 23 -11.67 -0.29 16.07
C VAL A 23 -12.44 -1.46 15.47
N ILE A 24 -12.10 -1.89 14.26
CA ILE A 24 -12.70 -3.07 13.62
C ILE A 24 -12.43 -4.33 14.47
N ALA A 25 -11.18 -4.53 14.94
CA ALA A 25 -10.83 -5.67 15.77
C ALA A 25 -11.67 -5.72 17.06
N LEU A 26 -11.83 -4.58 17.74
CA LEU A 26 -12.65 -4.48 18.96
C LEU A 26 -14.12 -4.76 18.68
N MET A 27 -14.69 -4.22 17.60
CA MET A 27 -16.07 -4.52 17.21
C MET A 27 -16.27 -6.01 16.94
N VAL A 28 -15.36 -6.63 16.19
CA VAL A 28 -15.44 -8.07 15.86
C VAL A 28 -15.32 -8.94 17.11
N LEU A 29 -14.47 -8.57 18.07
CA LEU A 29 -14.31 -9.30 19.34
C LEU A 29 -15.59 -9.33 20.16
N VAL A 30 -16.35 -8.24 20.18
CA VAL A 30 -17.63 -8.15 20.92
C VAL A 30 -18.70 -9.04 20.29
N ILE A 31 -18.67 -9.23 18.96
CA ILE A 31 -19.70 -9.96 18.23
C ILE A 31 -19.49 -11.48 18.32
N SER A 32 -18.26 -11.96 18.11
CA SER A 32 -17.97 -13.39 18.06
C SER A 32 -16.48 -13.68 18.28
N ARG A 33 -16.19 -14.64 19.15
CA ARG A 33 -14.82 -15.15 19.36
C ARG A 33 -14.20 -15.76 18.10
N TYR A 34 -15.00 -16.45 17.28
CA TYR A 34 -14.51 -17.05 16.03
C TYR A 34 -14.20 -16.00 14.95
N ALA A 35 -15.04 -14.98 14.85
CA ALA A 35 -14.78 -13.84 13.98
C ALA A 35 -13.52 -13.06 14.40
N PHE A 36 -13.27 -12.95 15.72
CA PHE A 36 -12.04 -12.35 16.22
C PHE A 36 -10.80 -13.17 15.88
N ILE A 37 -10.84 -14.50 16.04
CA ILE A 37 -9.74 -15.40 15.66
C ILE A 37 -9.47 -15.27 14.15
N PHE A 38 -10.52 -15.27 13.32
CA PHE A 38 -10.40 -15.05 11.89
C PHE A 38 -9.73 -13.73 11.57
N PHE A 39 -10.21 -12.62 12.15
CA PHE A 39 -9.65 -11.30 11.91
C PHE A 39 -8.18 -11.19 12.34
N THR A 40 -7.85 -11.74 13.51
CA THR A 40 -6.46 -11.76 14.03
C THR A 40 -5.54 -12.55 13.10
N ALA A 41 -5.95 -13.73 12.66
CA ALA A 41 -5.18 -14.55 11.73
C ALA A 41 -5.06 -13.88 10.34
N ALA A 42 -6.11 -13.25 9.86
CA ALA A 42 -6.10 -12.50 8.61
C ALA A 42 -5.15 -11.28 8.65
N MET A 43 -4.96 -10.66 9.82
CA MET A 43 -4.07 -9.51 10.00
C MET A 43 -2.60 -9.87 10.23
N LEU A 44 -2.25 -11.17 10.32
CA LEU A 44 -0.85 -11.60 10.49
C LEU A 44 0.12 -10.96 9.47
N PRO A 45 -0.15 -10.90 8.16
CA PRO A 45 0.77 -10.28 7.21
C PRO A 45 1.03 -8.81 7.53
N THR A 46 0.02 -8.09 8.01
CA THR A 46 0.15 -6.69 8.43
C THR A 46 1.05 -6.55 9.65
N VAL A 47 0.89 -7.44 10.63
CA VAL A 47 1.73 -7.46 11.84
C VAL A 47 3.18 -7.74 11.47
N PHE A 48 3.44 -8.75 10.63
CA PHE A 48 4.79 -9.00 10.11
C PHE A 48 5.36 -7.79 9.37
N ALA A 49 4.58 -7.14 8.52
CA ALA A 49 5.02 -5.95 7.82
C ALA A 49 5.43 -4.81 8.78
N ILE A 50 4.75 -4.63 9.90
CA ILE A 50 5.09 -3.64 10.92
C ILE A 50 6.46 -3.93 11.55
N PHE A 51 6.77 -5.20 11.81
CA PHE A 51 8.07 -5.60 12.39
C PHE A 51 9.23 -5.42 11.41
N PHE A 52 9.01 -5.70 10.12
CA PHE A 52 10.05 -5.60 9.10
C PHE A 52 10.19 -4.21 8.48
N ASP A 53 9.24 -3.30 8.70
CA ASP A 53 9.26 -1.95 8.15
C ASP A 53 10.23 -1.05 8.93
N LYS A 54 11.47 -1.00 8.44
CA LYS A 54 12.55 -0.15 8.99
C LYS A 54 12.46 1.31 8.56
N ASN A 55 11.54 1.65 7.65
CA ASN A 55 11.42 3.01 7.14
C ASN A 55 10.77 3.94 8.15
N SER A 56 11.32 5.15 8.29
CA SER A 56 10.79 6.20 9.18
C SER A 56 9.32 6.54 8.92
N HIS A 57 8.85 6.38 7.70
CA HIS A 57 7.48 6.69 7.28
C HIS A 57 6.51 5.50 7.31
N ARG A 58 6.99 4.29 7.61
CA ARG A 58 6.18 3.05 7.68
C ARG A 58 5.23 2.85 6.49
N CYS A 59 5.70 3.21 5.30
CA CYS A 59 4.92 3.11 4.06
C CYS A 59 4.56 1.68 3.70
N LEU A 60 5.48 0.72 3.94
CA LEU A 60 5.27 -0.70 3.69
C LEU A 60 4.10 -1.22 4.52
N SER A 61 4.13 -0.99 5.82
CA SER A 61 3.09 -1.48 6.73
C SER A 61 1.72 -0.87 6.43
N ALA A 62 1.67 0.41 6.05
CA ALA A 62 0.42 1.08 5.69
C ALA A 62 -0.18 0.50 4.39
N THR A 63 0.65 0.26 3.37
CA THR A 63 0.21 -0.31 2.10
C THR A 63 -0.30 -1.74 2.29
N ILE A 64 0.45 -2.61 2.96
CA ILE A 64 0.03 -4.00 3.20
C ILE A 64 -1.24 -4.04 4.07
N CYS A 65 -1.35 -3.20 5.10
CA CYS A 65 -2.55 -3.11 5.92
C CYS A 65 -3.79 -2.74 5.10
N SER A 66 -3.68 -1.75 4.21
CA SER A 66 -4.79 -1.31 3.36
C SER A 66 -5.27 -2.42 2.43
N PHE A 67 -4.35 -3.09 1.73
CA PHE A 67 -4.70 -4.20 0.83
C PHE A 67 -5.25 -5.41 1.58
N ASN A 68 -4.70 -5.70 2.75
CA ASN A 68 -5.18 -6.79 3.60
C ASN A 68 -6.58 -6.52 4.12
N LEU A 69 -6.88 -5.29 4.55
CA LEU A 69 -8.23 -4.88 4.95
C LEU A 69 -9.23 -5.02 3.79
N ILE A 70 -8.84 -4.61 2.57
CA ILE A 70 -9.68 -4.79 1.39
C ILE A 70 -9.97 -6.28 1.14
N GLY A 71 -8.97 -7.16 1.29
CA GLY A 71 -9.15 -8.61 1.15
C GLY A 71 -10.04 -9.23 2.22
N VAL A 72 -10.04 -8.71 3.44
CA VAL A 72 -10.82 -9.22 4.58
C VAL A 72 -12.27 -8.70 4.59
N MET A 73 -12.50 -7.49 4.09
CA MET A 73 -13.80 -6.80 4.14
C MET A 73 -14.99 -7.62 3.63
N PRO A 74 -14.96 -8.28 2.46
CA PRO A 74 -16.12 -9.05 1.97
C PRO A 74 -16.52 -10.18 2.92
N TYR A 75 -15.56 -10.77 3.61
CA TYR A 75 -15.82 -11.84 4.60
C TYR A 75 -16.42 -11.29 5.90
N LEU A 76 -15.96 -10.11 6.35
CA LEU A 76 -16.58 -9.42 7.50
C LEU A 76 -18.02 -9.02 7.21
N ILE A 77 -18.30 -8.49 6.02
CA ILE A 77 -19.66 -8.14 5.60
C ILE A 77 -20.53 -9.38 5.58
N ARG A 78 -20.05 -10.49 4.98
CA ARG A 78 -20.79 -11.76 4.95
C ARG A 78 -21.08 -12.31 6.35
N MET A 79 -20.14 -12.16 7.30
CA MET A 79 -20.39 -12.54 8.70
C MET A 79 -21.45 -11.65 9.34
N TRP A 80 -21.42 -10.34 9.05
CA TRP A 80 -22.35 -9.37 9.62
C TRP A 80 -23.79 -9.56 9.13
N GLU A 81 -23.97 -9.88 7.86
CA GLU A 81 -25.27 -10.13 7.25
C GLU A 81 -25.89 -11.47 7.69
N SER A 82 -25.10 -12.35 8.28
CA SER A 82 -25.53 -13.68 8.69
C SER A 82 -26.27 -13.64 10.04
N SER A 83 -27.37 -14.40 10.14
CA SER A 83 -28.09 -14.62 11.39
C SER A 83 -27.27 -15.41 12.42
N SER A 84 -26.22 -16.12 12.01
CA SER A 84 -25.33 -16.92 12.87
C SER A 84 -23.87 -16.66 12.54
N VAL A 85 -23.33 -15.58 13.14
CA VAL A 85 -21.94 -15.14 12.92
C VAL A 85 -20.92 -16.24 13.21
N ASP A 86 -21.12 -16.99 14.31
CA ASP A 86 -20.19 -18.06 14.72
C ASP A 86 -20.12 -19.22 13.71
N TYR A 87 -21.25 -19.59 13.10
CA TYR A 87 -21.29 -20.66 12.10
C TYR A 87 -20.55 -20.24 10.83
N VAL A 88 -20.86 -19.04 10.33
CA VAL A 88 -20.22 -18.50 9.13
C VAL A 88 -18.73 -18.26 9.35
N ALA A 89 -18.33 -17.76 10.53
CA ALA A 89 -16.92 -17.57 10.87
C ALA A 89 -16.16 -18.90 10.85
N LYS A 90 -16.73 -19.99 11.40
CA LYS A 90 -16.12 -21.33 11.33
C LYS A 90 -15.99 -21.83 9.90
N GLN A 91 -16.99 -21.62 9.06
CA GLN A 91 -16.98 -22.02 7.66
C GLN A 91 -15.86 -21.28 6.90
N ILE A 92 -15.77 -19.97 7.09
CA ILE A 92 -14.72 -19.14 6.46
C ILE A 92 -13.33 -19.52 6.96
N LEU A 93 -13.17 -19.82 8.26
CA LEU A 93 -11.89 -20.30 8.82
C LEU A 93 -11.43 -21.63 8.22
N ALA A 94 -12.36 -22.52 7.88
CA ALA A 94 -12.07 -23.82 7.27
C ALA A 94 -11.84 -23.74 5.76
N ASP A 95 -12.20 -22.64 5.11
CA ASP A 95 -12.10 -22.48 3.67
C ASP A 95 -10.70 -21.98 3.24
N VAL A 96 -9.95 -22.87 2.61
CA VAL A 96 -8.60 -22.56 2.08
C VAL A 96 -8.65 -21.46 1.01
N GLY A 97 -9.72 -21.41 0.20
CA GLY A 97 -9.90 -20.38 -0.83
C GLY A 97 -9.94 -18.96 -0.24
N THR A 98 -10.62 -18.82 0.89
CA THR A 98 -10.65 -17.55 1.64
C THR A 98 -9.24 -17.07 2.03
N TRP A 99 -8.42 -17.97 2.56
CA TRP A 99 -7.04 -17.63 2.96
C TRP A 99 -6.16 -17.26 1.77
N MET A 100 -6.33 -17.94 0.64
CA MET A 100 -5.61 -17.59 -0.60
C MET A 100 -5.94 -16.17 -1.07
N ILE A 101 -7.21 -15.76 -1.00
CA ILE A 101 -7.64 -14.42 -1.39
C ILE A 101 -7.07 -13.36 -0.45
N ILE A 102 -7.17 -13.57 0.87
CA ILE A 102 -6.69 -12.63 1.88
C ILE A 102 -5.18 -12.44 1.79
N TYR A 103 -4.41 -13.52 1.80
CA TYR A 103 -2.97 -13.45 1.71
C TYR A 103 -2.48 -13.02 0.33
N GLY A 104 -3.22 -13.36 -0.72
CA GLY A 104 -3.00 -12.86 -2.07
C GLY A 104 -3.14 -11.35 -2.16
N ALA A 105 -4.16 -10.77 -1.54
CA ALA A 105 -4.34 -9.32 -1.45
C ALA A 105 -3.17 -8.64 -0.71
N ALA A 106 -2.73 -9.20 0.42
CA ALA A 106 -1.58 -8.71 1.16
C ALA A 106 -0.28 -8.80 0.33
N PHE A 107 -0.10 -9.89 -0.44
CA PHE A 107 1.03 -10.08 -1.35
C PHE A 107 1.04 -9.07 -2.50
N ILE A 108 -0.12 -8.77 -3.09
CA ILE A 108 -0.25 -7.69 -4.09
C ILE A 108 0.17 -6.35 -3.49
N GLY A 109 -0.24 -6.03 -2.28
CA GLY A 109 0.20 -4.83 -1.56
C GLY A 109 1.72 -4.76 -1.40
N GLN A 110 2.37 -5.88 -1.10
CA GLN A 110 3.83 -5.98 -0.99
C GLN A 110 4.52 -5.80 -2.35
N LEU A 111 4.01 -6.42 -3.42
CA LEU A 111 4.52 -6.26 -4.78
C LEU A 111 4.43 -4.80 -5.26
N LEU A 112 3.30 -4.14 -5.01
CA LEU A 112 3.13 -2.73 -5.34
C LEU A 112 4.14 -1.86 -4.60
N TYR A 113 4.33 -2.08 -3.32
CA TYR A 113 5.34 -1.35 -2.57
C TYR A 113 6.76 -1.56 -3.12
N ALA A 114 7.14 -2.80 -3.44
CA ALA A 114 8.46 -3.12 -3.99
C ALA A 114 8.67 -2.58 -5.42
N SER A 115 7.61 -2.50 -6.23
CA SER A 115 7.68 -2.00 -7.61
C SER A 115 7.70 -0.47 -7.71
N MET A 116 7.16 0.25 -6.72
CA MET A 116 7.09 1.72 -6.73
C MET A 116 8.44 2.42 -6.94
N PRO A 117 9.53 2.10 -6.21
CA PRO A 117 10.82 2.75 -6.44
C PRO A 117 11.34 2.53 -7.85
N LEU A 118 11.14 1.34 -8.42
CA LEU A 118 11.55 1.03 -9.80
C LEU A 118 10.77 1.85 -10.83
N LEU A 119 9.45 2.01 -10.64
CA LEU A 119 8.61 2.84 -11.49
C LEU A 119 9.01 4.31 -11.42
N VAL A 120 9.23 4.83 -10.21
CA VAL A 120 9.64 6.22 -10.01
C VAL A 120 10.98 6.49 -10.67
N VAL A 121 11.97 5.62 -10.50
CA VAL A 121 13.29 5.77 -11.13
C VAL A 121 13.17 5.75 -12.66
N LYS A 122 12.40 4.82 -13.24
CA LYS A 122 12.20 4.76 -14.70
C LYS A 122 11.50 6.02 -15.24
N LEU A 123 10.46 6.48 -14.58
CA LEU A 123 9.74 7.70 -14.98
C LEU A 123 10.63 8.96 -14.87
N TYR A 124 11.43 9.03 -13.80
CA TYR A 124 12.34 10.16 -13.60
C TYR A 124 13.47 10.15 -14.63
N SER A 125 14.05 8.99 -14.93
CA SER A 125 15.08 8.84 -15.97
C SER A 125 14.55 9.19 -17.35
N ALA A 126 13.35 8.74 -17.70
CA ALA A 126 12.70 9.12 -18.97
C ALA A 126 12.51 10.65 -19.08
N LYS A 127 12.06 11.29 -17.99
CA LYS A 127 11.86 12.75 -17.96
C LYS A 127 13.18 13.52 -18.05
N ILE A 128 14.24 13.01 -17.42
CA ILE A 128 15.60 13.60 -17.53
C ILE A 128 16.14 13.46 -18.95
N ASN A 129 16.02 12.29 -19.57
CA ASN A 129 16.52 12.06 -20.93
C ASN A 129 15.83 13.00 -21.95
N ILE A 130 14.52 13.23 -21.81
CA ILE A 130 13.80 14.21 -22.65
C ILE A 130 14.37 15.63 -22.45
N LYS A 131 14.67 16.03 -21.21
CA LYS A 131 15.26 17.32 -20.91
C LYS A 131 16.67 17.44 -21.51
N ILE A 132 17.51 16.43 -21.34
CA ILE A 132 18.87 16.39 -21.89
C ILE A 132 18.82 16.55 -23.41
N ALA A 133 18.00 15.76 -24.09
CA ALA A 133 17.85 15.85 -25.55
C ALA A 133 17.38 17.27 -26.02
N LYS A 134 16.51 17.91 -25.22
CA LYS A 134 16.09 19.29 -25.49
C LYS A 134 17.24 20.31 -25.33
N TYR A 135 18.06 20.14 -24.30
CA TYR A 135 19.23 21.01 -24.08
C TYR A 135 20.33 20.79 -25.12
N GLU A 136 20.59 19.55 -25.51
CA GLU A 136 21.54 19.22 -26.60
C GLU A 136 21.13 19.85 -27.92
N LYS A 137 19.83 19.81 -28.28
CA LYS A 137 19.32 20.47 -29.47
C LYS A 137 19.53 21.99 -29.42
N LYS A 138 19.28 22.61 -28.27
CA LYS A 138 19.50 24.04 -28.09
C LYS A 138 20.99 24.39 -28.16
N HIS A 139 21.85 23.57 -27.56
CA HIS A 139 23.28 23.77 -27.59
C HIS A 139 23.87 23.66 -29.01
N LYS A 140 23.40 22.65 -29.78
CA LYS A 140 23.78 22.54 -31.20
C LYS A 140 23.35 23.75 -32.02
N ALA A 141 22.10 24.19 -31.85
CA ALA A 141 21.59 25.36 -32.56
C ALA A 141 22.39 26.65 -32.24
N LEU A 142 22.74 26.84 -30.96
CA LEU A 142 23.60 27.97 -30.55
C LEU A 142 25.01 27.85 -31.12
N TYR A 143 25.61 26.66 -31.10
CA TYR A 143 26.94 26.42 -31.65
C TYR A 143 27.00 26.69 -33.16
N ASP A 144 25.99 26.26 -33.90
CA ASP A 144 25.89 26.50 -35.33
C ASP A 144 25.72 28.02 -35.64
N GLN A 145 24.95 28.73 -34.83
CA GLN A 145 24.73 30.16 -34.95
C GLN A 145 26.04 30.96 -34.71
N TRP A 146 26.79 30.62 -33.65
CA TRP A 146 28.07 31.28 -33.34
C TRP A 146 29.18 30.95 -34.34
N ARG A 147 29.13 29.77 -34.95
CA ARG A 147 30.11 29.38 -35.99
C ARG A 147 29.90 30.14 -37.29
N ILE A 148 28.68 30.62 -37.57
CA ILE A 148 28.39 31.45 -38.75
C ILE A 148 28.92 32.87 -38.54
N ASP A 149 28.85 33.41 -37.33
CA ASP A 149 29.32 34.77 -37.01
C ASP A 149 30.84 34.93 -36.96
N LEU A 150 31.58 33.82 -36.93
CA LEU A 150 33.08 33.80 -36.93
C LEU A 150 33.70 33.60 -38.33
N LYS A 151 32.93 33.62 -39.42
CA LYS A 151 33.35 33.63 -40.79
C LYS A 151 33.19 34.99 -41.42
#